data_743e2376e4b4001954a73ef3d6612d2a
#
_entry.id   743e2376e4b4001954a73ef3d6612d2a
#
_cell.length_a   1.000
_cell.length_b   1.000
_cell.length_c   1.000
_cell.angle_alpha   90.00
_cell.angle_beta   90.00
_cell.angle_gamma   90.00
#
_symmetry.space_group_name_H-M   'P 1'
#
loop_
_entity.id
_entity.type
_entity.pdbx_description
1 polymer ?
#
loop_
_entity_poly.entity_id
_entity_poly.type
_entity_poly.pdbx_seq_one_letter_code
_entity_poly.pdbx_strand_id
1 'polypeptide(L)'
;MIYFDNAATTKVSNNVLNIYKEACLDDDFANPSSIHYLGMKVNNKINHSRDNILKYLKLNNDYEVIFTSSATEANNLAIIGYCLANKNRGNEIITTHIEHASVLETYKYLEKEHGFVIKYLDIDSSGNFIEEQIDKIVNNKTILITLTPINNEVGLFVNVKLIKDKIKKFPKCVLLCDCSQTLGKYQFNFLDCDLITISSHKIHGLKSISALIKKKKIKLVPLLHGGGQENNLRSSTLDGPLIFSFEEAIKEIMINFNENYLKVELIFNYLVSELNKISGIKLHLYKKMSPYILNFSIEKKASVVVEALSNKEIYVSSISACSSKKEMPSYVVYNLTHNELEAKNTIRLSFSSENNIDECKIFIDELKIILERIRS
;
A
#
# COMPACT_ATOMS: atom_id res chain seq x y z
N MET A 1 13.33 -1.36 -22.63
CA MET A 1 12.46 -0.74 -21.60
C MET A 1 12.75 -1.38 -20.25
N ILE A 2 13.15 -0.59 -19.25
CA ILE A 2 13.40 -1.01 -17.87
C ILE A 2 12.35 -0.32 -16.98
N TYR A 3 11.60 -1.10 -16.17
CA TYR A 3 10.54 -0.56 -15.34
C TYR A 3 10.83 -0.79 -13.86
N PHE A 4 11.29 0.24 -13.18
CA PHE A 4 11.59 0.28 -11.74
C PHE A 4 10.63 1.18 -10.96
N ASP A 5 9.34 1.22 -11.38
CA ASP A 5 8.28 1.96 -10.70
C ASP A 5 7.09 1.07 -10.27
N ASN A 6 7.38 -0.17 -9.87
CA ASN A 6 6.37 -1.17 -9.47
C ASN A 6 5.59 -0.77 -8.20
N ALA A 7 6.10 0.14 -7.37
CA ALA A 7 5.35 0.69 -6.24
C ALA A 7 4.23 1.66 -6.68
N ALA A 8 4.32 2.27 -7.87
CA ALA A 8 3.24 3.07 -8.44
C ALA A 8 2.13 2.18 -9.03
N THR A 9 2.50 1.21 -9.86
CA THR A 9 1.60 0.17 -10.40
C THR A 9 2.46 -0.95 -10.99
N THR A 10 1.95 -2.18 -11.02
CA THR A 10 2.62 -3.31 -11.64
C THR A 10 1.98 -3.64 -12.99
N LYS A 11 2.75 -4.29 -13.87
CA LYS A 11 2.21 -4.92 -15.08
C LYS A 11 1.28 -6.06 -14.66
N VAL A 12 0.15 -6.21 -15.34
CA VAL A 12 -0.81 -7.30 -15.08
C VAL A 12 -0.20 -8.64 -15.51
N SER A 13 -0.36 -9.68 -14.69
CA SER A 13 0.07 -11.03 -15.06
C SER A 13 -0.82 -11.61 -16.17
N ASN A 14 -0.25 -12.52 -16.98
CA ASN A 14 -0.99 -13.16 -18.05
C ASN A 14 -2.15 -14.02 -17.51
N ASN A 15 -1.96 -14.73 -16.40
CA ASN A 15 -3.01 -15.57 -15.82
C ASN A 15 -4.15 -14.71 -15.29
N VAL A 16 -3.85 -13.61 -14.60
CA VAL A 16 -4.86 -12.63 -14.13
C VAL A 16 -5.68 -12.09 -15.29
N LEU A 17 -5.01 -11.73 -16.39
CA LEU A 17 -5.69 -11.23 -17.60
C LEU A 17 -6.55 -12.30 -18.26
N ASN A 18 -6.08 -13.55 -18.31
CA ASN A 18 -6.84 -14.67 -18.87
C ASN A 18 -8.10 -14.96 -18.04
N ILE A 19 -7.99 -15.05 -16.70
CA ILE A 19 -9.14 -15.22 -15.81
C ILE A 19 -10.18 -14.13 -16.01
N TYR A 20 -9.73 -12.85 -16.09
CA TYR A 20 -10.63 -11.73 -16.36
C TYR A 20 -11.36 -11.88 -17.71
N LYS A 21 -10.60 -12.17 -18.76
CA LYS A 21 -11.13 -12.35 -20.12
C LYS A 21 -12.13 -13.48 -20.21
N GLU A 22 -11.80 -14.66 -19.66
CA GLU A 22 -12.68 -15.84 -19.62
C GLU A 22 -13.97 -15.50 -18.87
N ALA A 23 -13.88 -14.92 -17.68
CA ALA A 23 -15.04 -14.57 -16.89
C ALA A 23 -15.95 -13.51 -17.55
N CYS A 24 -15.40 -12.63 -18.39
CA CYS A 24 -16.21 -11.68 -19.18
C CYS A 24 -16.96 -12.35 -20.34
N LEU A 25 -16.43 -13.42 -20.89
CA LEU A 25 -16.99 -14.09 -22.07
C LEU A 25 -17.93 -15.25 -21.70
N ASP A 26 -17.73 -15.88 -20.55
CA ASP A 26 -18.53 -16.97 -20.03
C ASP A 26 -19.72 -16.45 -19.21
N ASP A 27 -20.51 -17.34 -18.64
CA ASP A 27 -21.69 -17.05 -17.79
C ASP A 27 -21.42 -16.14 -16.57
N ASP A 28 -20.16 -15.89 -16.27
CA ASP A 28 -19.72 -15.10 -15.09
C ASP A 28 -19.91 -13.59 -15.29
N PHE A 29 -20.34 -13.11 -16.45
CA PHE A 29 -20.74 -11.72 -16.69
C PHE A 29 -22.02 -11.32 -15.94
N ALA A 30 -22.82 -12.28 -15.49
CA ALA A 30 -24.14 -12.02 -14.94
C ALA A 30 -24.10 -11.19 -13.65
N ASN A 31 -25.12 -10.36 -13.43
CA ASN A 31 -25.23 -9.56 -12.22
C ASN A 31 -25.46 -10.46 -10.99
N PRO A 32 -24.57 -10.48 -9.99
CA PRO A 32 -24.71 -11.34 -8.80
C PRO A 32 -25.91 -11.00 -7.91
N SER A 33 -26.55 -9.86 -8.09
CA SER A 33 -27.78 -9.47 -7.36
C SER A 33 -29.05 -10.07 -7.99
N SER A 34 -28.96 -10.69 -9.18
CA SER A 34 -30.11 -11.29 -9.85
C SER A 34 -30.50 -12.62 -9.21
N ILE A 35 -31.82 -12.85 -9.09
CA ILE A 35 -32.37 -14.07 -8.47
C ILE A 35 -32.40 -15.29 -9.40
N HIS A 36 -32.13 -15.12 -10.70
CA HIS A 36 -32.05 -16.22 -11.64
C HIS A 36 -30.74 -17.01 -11.48
N TYR A 37 -30.69 -18.20 -12.06
CA TYR A 37 -29.58 -19.17 -11.92
C TYR A 37 -28.20 -18.57 -12.14
N LEU A 38 -28.00 -17.79 -13.22
CA LEU A 38 -26.70 -17.18 -13.51
C LEU A 38 -26.25 -16.18 -12.46
N GLY A 39 -27.17 -15.33 -11.96
CA GLY A 39 -26.85 -14.39 -10.88
C GLY A 39 -26.44 -15.10 -9.60
N MET A 40 -27.18 -16.15 -9.21
CA MET A 40 -26.84 -16.98 -8.04
C MET A 40 -25.49 -17.68 -8.22
N LYS A 41 -25.17 -18.21 -9.42
CA LYS A 41 -23.89 -18.84 -9.75
C LYS A 41 -22.72 -17.87 -9.53
N VAL A 42 -22.82 -16.65 -10.07
CA VAL A 42 -21.79 -15.63 -9.92
C VAL A 42 -21.64 -15.17 -8.47
N ASN A 43 -22.77 -14.99 -7.76
CA ASN A 43 -22.73 -14.64 -6.33
C ASN A 43 -22.01 -15.70 -5.48
N ASN A 44 -22.27 -16.98 -5.74
CA ASN A 44 -21.58 -18.09 -5.07
C ASN A 44 -20.07 -18.08 -5.37
N LYS A 45 -19.67 -17.83 -6.62
CA LYS A 45 -18.24 -17.69 -6.98
C LYS A 45 -17.59 -16.50 -6.25
N ILE A 46 -18.26 -15.34 -6.17
CA ILE A 46 -17.78 -14.17 -5.43
C ILE A 46 -17.56 -14.53 -3.95
N ASN A 47 -18.50 -15.23 -3.33
CA ASN A 47 -18.34 -15.65 -1.93
C ASN A 47 -17.17 -16.64 -1.76
N HIS A 48 -16.99 -17.56 -2.70
CA HIS A 48 -15.83 -18.44 -2.71
C HIS A 48 -14.50 -17.67 -2.85
N SER A 49 -14.47 -16.64 -3.70
CA SER A 49 -13.31 -15.73 -3.81
C SER A 49 -12.99 -15.02 -2.49
N ARG A 50 -14.02 -14.59 -1.71
CA ARG A 50 -13.81 -14.02 -0.37
C ARG A 50 -13.13 -15.02 0.56
N ASP A 51 -13.63 -16.24 0.60
CA ASP A 51 -13.08 -17.30 1.45
C ASP A 51 -11.63 -17.65 1.07
N ASN A 52 -11.33 -17.73 -0.23
CA ASN A 52 -9.99 -17.97 -0.74
C ASN A 52 -9.02 -16.82 -0.40
N ILE A 53 -9.46 -15.55 -0.54
CA ILE A 53 -8.66 -14.40 -0.14
C ILE A 53 -8.29 -14.48 1.34
N LEU A 54 -9.26 -14.76 2.23
CA LEU A 54 -8.99 -14.93 3.67
C LEU A 54 -7.99 -16.06 3.91
N LYS A 55 -8.14 -17.19 3.21
CA LYS A 55 -7.23 -18.33 3.30
C LYS A 55 -5.81 -18.00 2.87
N TYR A 56 -5.62 -17.30 1.73
CA TYR A 56 -4.28 -16.90 1.27
C TYR A 56 -3.60 -15.94 2.26
N LEU A 57 -4.36 -15.06 2.91
CA LEU A 57 -3.85 -14.17 3.95
C LEU A 57 -3.72 -14.84 5.33
N LYS A 58 -4.07 -16.14 5.45
CA LYS A 58 -4.08 -16.91 6.71
C LYS A 58 -4.98 -16.27 7.78
N LEU A 59 -6.05 -15.62 7.35
CA LEU A 59 -7.08 -15.08 8.22
C LEU A 59 -8.17 -16.12 8.49
N ASN A 60 -8.80 -16.04 9.66
CA ASN A 60 -9.88 -16.92 10.08
C ASN A 60 -11.27 -16.35 9.72
N ASN A 61 -12.32 -17.11 10.07
CA ASN A 61 -13.71 -16.73 9.81
C ASN A 61 -14.22 -15.53 10.63
N ASP A 62 -13.41 -14.93 11.49
CA ASP A 62 -13.75 -13.68 12.17
C ASP A 62 -13.66 -12.46 11.26
N TYR A 63 -13.05 -12.62 10.07
CA TYR A 63 -12.90 -11.56 9.06
C TYR A 63 -13.90 -11.70 7.93
N GLU A 64 -14.15 -10.60 7.25
CA GLU A 64 -14.91 -10.51 6.00
C GLU A 64 -14.21 -9.58 5.01
N VAL A 65 -14.42 -9.84 3.73
CA VAL A 65 -13.84 -9.06 2.61
C VAL A 65 -14.92 -8.17 2.01
N ILE A 66 -14.65 -6.88 1.87
CA ILE A 66 -15.49 -5.88 1.19
C ILE A 66 -14.71 -5.39 -0.03
N PHE A 67 -15.21 -5.64 -1.22
CA PHE A 67 -14.57 -5.18 -2.45
C PHE A 67 -14.84 -3.69 -2.67
N THR A 68 -13.81 -2.97 -3.10
CA THR A 68 -13.82 -1.54 -3.38
C THR A 68 -13.14 -1.26 -4.72
N SER A 69 -13.32 -0.07 -5.30
CA SER A 69 -12.70 0.29 -6.57
C SER A 69 -11.20 0.65 -6.45
N SER A 70 -10.74 0.97 -5.26
CA SER A 70 -9.34 1.36 -5.01
C SER A 70 -8.99 1.23 -3.53
N ALA A 71 -7.67 1.15 -3.21
CA ALA A 71 -7.20 1.26 -1.83
C ALA A 71 -7.59 2.61 -1.19
N THR A 72 -7.67 3.68 -1.97
CA THR A 72 -8.18 4.97 -1.49
C THR A 72 -9.61 4.87 -0.99
N GLU A 73 -10.50 4.22 -1.75
CA GLU A 73 -11.89 3.97 -1.30
C GLU A 73 -11.90 3.08 -0.05
N ALA A 74 -11.10 2.01 -0.02
CA ALA A 74 -11.00 1.11 1.12
C ALA A 74 -10.52 1.82 2.39
N ASN A 75 -9.48 2.67 2.28
CA ASN A 75 -8.98 3.48 3.39
C ASN A 75 -10.02 4.49 3.88
N ASN A 76 -10.70 5.20 2.97
CA ASN A 76 -11.77 6.12 3.33
C ASN A 76 -12.93 5.42 4.01
N LEU A 77 -13.40 4.27 3.49
CA LEU A 77 -14.46 3.48 4.11
C LEU A 77 -14.06 2.99 5.50
N ALA A 78 -12.82 2.49 5.64
CA ALA A 78 -12.32 2.04 6.93
C ALA A 78 -12.22 3.18 7.94
N ILE A 79 -11.63 4.31 7.56
CA ILE A 79 -11.34 5.44 8.46
C ILE A 79 -12.63 6.21 8.77
N ILE A 80 -13.29 6.77 7.77
CA ILE A 80 -14.50 7.58 7.96
C ILE A 80 -15.62 6.71 8.52
N GLY A 81 -15.85 5.53 7.91
CA GLY A 81 -16.90 4.61 8.32
C GLY A 81 -16.76 4.17 9.78
N TYR A 82 -15.51 3.84 10.22
CA TYR A 82 -15.27 3.47 11.60
C TYR A 82 -15.40 4.64 12.57
N CYS A 83 -14.80 5.77 12.25
CA CYS A 83 -14.83 6.96 13.11
C CYS A 83 -16.25 7.46 13.34
N LEU A 84 -17.06 7.57 12.29
CA LEU A 84 -18.46 8.01 12.42
C LEU A 84 -19.32 6.99 13.19
N ALA A 85 -19.13 5.69 12.96
CA ALA A 85 -19.85 4.64 13.69
C ALA A 85 -19.51 4.59 15.19
N ASN A 86 -18.36 5.13 15.61
CA ASN A 86 -17.82 4.99 16.96
C ASN A 86 -17.50 6.33 17.65
N LYS A 87 -17.97 7.45 17.11
CA LYS A 87 -17.69 8.80 17.64
C LYS A 87 -18.08 8.96 19.12
N ASN A 88 -19.11 8.27 19.56
CA ASN A 88 -19.56 8.26 20.97
C ASN A 88 -18.60 7.49 21.92
N ARG A 89 -17.65 6.71 21.38
CA ARG A 89 -16.71 5.90 22.16
C ARG A 89 -15.37 6.60 22.38
N GLY A 90 -15.07 7.62 21.57
CA GLY A 90 -13.85 8.41 21.59
C GLY A 90 -13.71 9.23 20.32
N ASN A 91 -12.80 10.20 20.32
CA ASN A 91 -12.58 11.12 19.21
C ASN A 91 -11.10 11.30 18.88
N GLU A 92 -10.22 10.47 19.40
CA GLU A 92 -8.80 10.54 19.10
C GLU A 92 -8.40 9.45 18.11
N ILE A 93 -7.62 9.84 17.11
CA ILE A 93 -7.07 8.98 16.06
C ILE A 93 -5.55 9.15 16.08
N ILE A 94 -4.83 8.05 15.90
CA ILE A 94 -3.36 8.05 15.87
C ILE A 94 -2.88 7.50 14.54
N THR A 95 -1.82 8.11 14.01
CA THR A 95 -1.17 7.70 12.76
C THR A 95 0.30 8.11 12.76
N THR A 96 0.98 8.01 11.62
CA THR A 96 2.34 8.54 11.41
C THR A 96 2.34 9.66 10.38
N HIS A 97 3.41 10.45 10.35
CA HIS A 97 3.59 11.46 9.31
C HIS A 97 3.97 10.87 7.94
N ILE A 98 4.21 9.57 7.84
CA ILE A 98 4.68 8.92 6.63
C ILE A 98 3.61 8.05 5.94
N GLU A 99 2.34 8.20 6.31
CA GLU A 99 1.23 7.47 5.69
C GLU A 99 0.94 7.97 4.27
N HIS A 100 0.26 7.13 3.49
CA HIS A 100 -0.21 7.52 2.16
C HIS A 100 -1.24 8.67 2.23
N ALA A 101 -1.27 9.51 1.18
CA ALA A 101 -2.19 10.66 1.12
C ALA A 101 -3.67 10.29 1.34
N SER A 102 -4.12 9.10 0.91
CA SER A 102 -5.49 8.63 1.17
C SER A 102 -5.83 8.43 2.66
N VAL A 103 -4.82 8.33 3.52
CA VAL A 103 -4.96 8.29 4.98
C VAL A 103 -4.87 9.71 5.55
N LEU A 104 -3.80 10.45 5.22
CA LEU A 104 -3.53 11.77 5.80
C LEU A 104 -4.62 12.80 5.43
N GLU A 105 -5.06 12.83 4.17
CA GLU A 105 -6.11 13.76 3.74
C GLU A 105 -7.47 13.39 4.34
N THR A 106 -7.76 12.09 4.50
CA THR A 106 -8.96 11.62 5.18
C THR A 106 -8.98 12.05 6.65
N TYR A 107 -7.83 12.06 7.31
CA TYR A 107 -7.73 12.53 8.69
C TYR A 107 -7.92 14.04 8.81
N LYS A 108 -7.33 14.84 7.91
CA LYS A 108 -7.60 16.29 7.86
C LYS A 108 -9.09 16.59 7.67
N TYR A 109 -9.77 15.81 6.83
CA TYR A 109 -11.22 15.91 6.67
C TYR A 109 -11.95 15.61 7.98
N LEU A 110 -11.62 14.52 8.68
CA LEU A 110 -12.26 14.17 9.96
C LEU A 110 -11.99 15.19 11.06
N GLU A 111 -10.79 15.76 11.11
CA GLU A 111 -10.45 16.82 12.05
C GLU A 111 -11.28 18.07 11.81
N LYS A 112 -11.30 18.55 10.54
CA LYS A 112 -11.98 19.78 10.15
C LYS A 112 -13.51 19.68 10.24
N GLU A 113 -14.09 18.62 9.69
CA GLU A 113 -15.56 18.54 9.51
C GLU A 113 -16.26 17.77 10.65
N HIS A 114 -15.54 16.93 11.38
CA HIS A 114 -16.12 16.05 12.41
C HIS A 114 -15.56 16.23 13.82
N GLY A 115 -14.52 17.09 14.00
CA GLY A 115 -13.93 17.42 15.29
C GLY A 115 -13.15 16.27 15.94
N PHE A 116 -12.58 15.38 15.14
CA PHE A 116 -11.63 14.39 15.63
C PHE A 116 -10.27 15.05 15.93
N VAL A 117 -9.54 14.48 16.88
CA VAL A 117 -8.19 14.90 17.26
C VAL A 117 -7.19 13.92 16.66
N ILE A 118 -6.31 14.40 15.79
CA ILE A 118 -5.30 13.59 15.15
C ILE A 118 -3.98 13.70 15.92
N LYS A 119 -3.42 12.59 16.30
CA LYS A 119 -2.11 12.48 16.96
C LYS A 119 -1.14 11.69 16.10
N TYR A 120 0.11 12.09 16.10
CA TYR A 120 1.14 11.45 15.28
C TYR A 120 2.14 10.71 16.16
N LEU A 121 2.50 9.50 15.73
CA LEU A 121 3.61 8.73 16.25
C LEU A 121 4.85 9.09 15.45
N ASP A 122 5.91 9.48 16.15
CA ASP A 122 7.19 9.75 15.53
C ASP A 122 7.96 8.45 15.31
N ILE A 123 8.76 8.47 14.26
CA ILE A 123 9.66 7.39 13.87
C ILE A 123 11.08 7.96 13.92
N ASP A 124 11.97 7.27 14.61
CA ASP A 124 13.36 7.67 14.71
C ASP A 124 14.13 7.48 13.38
N SER A 125 15.34 8.00 13.30
CA SER A 125 16.20 7.87 12.10
C SER A 125 16.57 6.43 11.74
N SER A 126 16.37 5.47 12.64
CA SER A 126 16.56 4.04 12.41
C SER A 126 15.30 3.32 11.93
N GLY A 127 14.17 4.04 11.87
CA GLY A 127 12.88 3.51 11.43
C GLY A 127 12.05 2.85 12.53
N ASN A 128 12.33 3.12 13.81
CA ASN A 128 11.56 2.56 14.91
C ASN A 128 10.60 3.59 15.51
N PHE A 129 9.47 3.12 16.04
CA PHE A 129 8.62 3.94 16.88
C PHE A 129 9.33 4.33 18.19
N ILE A 130 9.09 5.54 18.65
CA ILE A 130 9.49 5.98 19.98
C ILE A 130 8.50 5.42 20.99
N GLU A 131 8.87 4.33 21.68
CA GLU A 131 7.95 3.55 22.53
C GLU A 131 7.32 4.36 23.66
N GLU A 132 8.10 5.25 24.31
CA GLU A 132 7.60 6.12 25.38
C GLU A 132 6.50 7.07 24.88
N GLN A 133 6.55 7.46 23.60
CA GLN A 133 5.51 8.28 22.99
C GLN A 133 4.21 7.50 22.85
N ILE A 134 4.27 6.21 22.45
CA ILE A 134 3.07 5.36 22.32
C ILE A 134 2.30 5.34 23.65
N ASP A 135 2.99 5.08 24.74
CA ASP A 135 2.37 4.97 26.08
C ASP A 135 1.78 6.31 26.56
N LYS A 136 2.30 7.45 26.08
CA LYS A 136 1.80 8.79 26.44
C LYS A 136 0.57 9.20 25.62
N ILE A 137 0.52 8.85 24.32
CA ILE A 137 -0.53 9.37 23.43
C ILE A 137 -1.74 8.46 23.31
N VAL A 138 -1.57 7.13 23.47
CA VAL A 138 -2.67 6.16 23.43
C VAL A 138 -3.42 6.16 24.75
N ASN A 139 -4.72 6.41 24.72
CA ASN A 139 -5.58 6.50 25.90
C ASN A 139 -7.01 6.04 25.62
N ASN A 140 -7.91 6.15 26.61
CA ASN A 140 -9.29 5.69 26.51
C ASN A 140 -10.16 6.45 25.48
N LYS A 141 -9.71 7.60 24.95
CA LYS A 141 -10.37 8.36 23.86
C LYS A 141 -9.88 7.92 22.49
N THR A 142 -8.77 7.18 22.42
CA THR A 142 -8.20 6.67 21.16
C THR A 142 -9.09 5.53 20.65
N ILE A 143 -9.62 5.69 19.44
CA ILE A 143 -10.50 4.69 18.81
C ILE A 143 -9.87 4.03 17.60
N LEU A 144 -8.98 4.70 16.88
CA LEU A 144 -8.36 4.20 15.66
C LEU A 144 -6.86 4.51 15.64
N ILE A 145 -6.08 3.53 15.25
CA ILE A 145 -4.69 3.72 14.83
C ILE A 145 -4.57 3.23 13.39
N THR A 146 -3.96 4.03 12.51
CA THR A 146 -3.69 3.61 11.13
C THR A 146 -2.20 3.62 10.86
N LEU A 147 -1.71 2.53 10.27
CA LEU A 147 -0.31 2.34 9.91
C LEU A 147 -0.19 1.72 8.52
N THR A 148 0.81 2.15 7.77
CA THR A 148 1.27 1.47 6.55
C THR A 148 2.47 0.59 6.94
N PRO A 149 2.34 -0.76 6.99
CA PRO A 149 3.43 -1.62 7.45
C PRO A 149 4.70 -1.52 6.61
N ILE A 150 4.57 -1.37 5.29
CA ILE A 150 5.68 -1.06 4.37
C ILE A 150 5.42 0.28 3.72
N ASN A 151 6.26 1.26 4.00
CA ASN A 151 6.15 2.58 3.40
C ASN A 151 6.43 2.53 1.89
N ASN A 152 5.57 3.16 1.10
CA ASN A 152 5.61 3.12 -0.36
C ASN A 152 6.71 3.98 -1.00
N GLU A 153 7.38 4.84 -0.25
CA GLU A 153 8.45 5.71 -0.74
C GLU A 153 9.84 5.18 -0.40
N VAL A 154 10.04 4.71 0.82
CA VAL A 154 11.36 4.33 1.32
C VAL A 154 11.48 2.84 1.68
N GLY A 155 10.40 2.07 1.56
CA GLY A 155 10.43 0.63 1.87
C GLY A 155 10.55 0.30 3.36
N LEU A 156 10.57 1.29 4.24
CA LEU A 156 10.66 1.10 5.67
C LEU A 156 9.52 0.21 6.20
N PHE A 157 9.87 -0.80 7.02
CA PHE A 157 8.91 -1.60 7.78
C PHE A 157 8.68 -1.00 9.15
N VAL A 158 7.43 -0.68 9.47
CA VAL A 158 7.02 -0.25 10.81
C VAL A 158 6.49 -1.43 11.64
N ASN A 159 6.82 -1.47 12.93
CA ASN A 159 6.47 -2.59 13.80
C ASN A 159 5.02 -2.55 14.27
N VAL A 160 4.12 -3.04 13.42
CA VAL A 160 2.67 -3.14 13.69
C VAL A 160 2.37 -3.97 14.94
N LYS A 161 3.13 -5.07 15.14
CA LYS A 161 2.95 -5.96 16.30
C LYS A 161 3.15 -5.24 17.63
N LEU A 162 4.14 -4.36 17.71
CA LEU A 162 4.38 -3.53 18.90
C LEU A 162 3.14 -2.69 19.25
N ILE A 163 2.58 -2.00 18.24
CA ILE A 163 1.36 -1.19 18.42
C ILE A 163 0.18 -2.07 18.83
N LYS A 164 0.00 -3.23 18.16
CA LYS A 164 -1.06 -4.17 18.50
C LYS A 164 -0.99 -4.63 19.96
N ASP A 165 0.21 -4.93 20.46
CA ASP A 165 0.40 -5.36 21.84
C ASP A 165 0.12 -4.21 22.83
N LYS A 166 0.58 -3.01 22.54
CA LYS A 166 0.33 -1.81 23.37
C LYS A 166 -1.16 -1.45 23.48
N ILE A 167 -1.94 -1.63 22.41
CA ILE A 167 -3.38 -1.28 22.41
C ILE A 167 -4.30 -2.37 22.98
N LYS A 168 -3.80 -3.55 23.33
CA LYS A 168 -4.63 -4.62 23.93
C LYS A 168 -5.41 -4.17 25.15
N LYS A 169 -4.85 -3.27 25.95
CA LYS A 169 -5.51 -2.68 27.13
C LYS A 169 -6.61 -1.66 26.78
N PHE A 170 -6.73 -1.28 25.51
CA PHE A 170 -7.73 -0.33 25.01
C PHE A 170 -8.69 -1.01 24.03
N PRO A 171 -9.71 -1.76 24.50
CA PRO A 171 -10.57 -2.61 23.65
C PRO A 171 -11.43 -1.84 22.65
N LYS A 172 -11.51 -0.51 22.75
CA LYS A 172 -12.19 0.37 21.81
C LYS A 172 -11.27 0.78 20.65
N CYS A 173 -9.97 0.65 20.82
CA CYS A 173 -8.98 1.04 19.81
C CYS A 173 -8.84 -0.07 18.76
N VAL A 174 -9.02 0.29 17.50
CA VAL A 174 -8.91 -0.59 16.34
C VAL A 174 -7.66 -0.24 15.56
N LEU A 175 -6.97 -1.24 15.02
CA LEU A 175 -5.78 -1.07 14.20
C LEU A 175 -6.11 -1.34 12.72
N LEU A 176 -6.02 -0.29 11.91
CA LEU A 176 -6.07 -0.35 10.46
C LEU A 176 -4.65 -0.43 9.89
N CYS A 177 -4.42 -1.34 8.96
CA CYS A 177 -3.17 -1.42 8.20
C CYS A 177 -3.41 -1.26 6.70
N ASP A 178 -2.81 -0.22 6.09
CA ASP A 178 -2.72 -0.13 4.64
C ASP A 178 -1.62 -1.07 4.14
N CYS A 179 -2.03 -2.26 3.72
CA CYS A 179 -1.14 -3.32 3.26
C CYS A 179 -0.89 -3.32 1.75
N SER A 180 -1.17 -2.21 1.05
CA SER A 180 -0.98 -2.09 -0.41
C SER A 180 0.45 -2.38 -0.87
N GLN A 181 1.46 -2.08 -0.05
CA GLN A 181 2.86 -2.41 -0.34
C GLN A 181 3.39 -3.61 0.45
N THR A 182 2.55 -4.20 1.31
CA THR A 182 2.95 -5.30 2.20
C THR A 182 2.58 -6.66 1.62
N LEU A 183 1.40 -6.77 1.00
CA LEU A 183 0.86 -8.01 0.47
C LEU A 183 1.80 -8.61 -0.58
N GLY A 184 2.29 -9.82 -0.31
CA GLY A 184 3.19 -10.56 -1.20
C GLY A 184 4.60 -9.97 -1.36
N LYS A 185 4.96 -8.91 -0.62
CA LYS A 185 6.26 -8.22 -0.71
C LYS A 185 7.03 -8.21 0.61
N TYR A 186 6.41 -8.61 1.70
CA TYR A 186 7.04 -8.73 3.01
C TYR A 186 6.32 -9.77 3.84
N GLN A 187 7.09 -10.53 4.65
CA GLN A 187 6.48 -11.50 5.56
C GLN A 187 5.74 -10.77 6.68
N PHE A 188 4.42 -10.84 6.66
CA PHE A 188 3.55 -10.07 7.54
C PHE A 188 2.45 -10.95 8.14
N ASN A 189 2.16 -10.72 9.43
CA ASN A 189 1.07 -11.40 10.12
C ASN A 189 -0.21 -10.54 10.09
N PHE A 190 -1.10 -10.81 9.17
CA PHE A 190 -2.36 -10.06 9.01
C PHE A 190 -3.30 -10.18 10.21
N LEU A 191 -3.15 -11.19 11.08
CA LEU A 191 -3.92 -11.33 12.32
C LEU A 191 -3.64 -10.23 13.35
N ASP A 192 -2.53 -9.51 13.23
CA ASP A 192 -2.22 -8.36 14.07
C ASP A 192 -3.09 -7.13 13.74
N CYS A 193 -3.83 -7.14 12.63
CA CYS A 193 -4.68 -6.04 12.19
C CYS A 193 -6.17 -6.32 12.46
N ASP A 194 -6.94 -5.27 12.68
CA ASP A 194 -8.40 -5.36 12.80
C ASP A 194 -9.12 -4.99 11.50
N LEU A 195 -8.49 -4.08 10.74
CA LEU A 195 -8.88 -3.61 9.40
C LEU A 195 -7.63 -3.68 8.50
N ILE A 196 -7.78 -4.12 7.27
CA ILE A 196 -6.68 -4.29 6.32
C ILE A 196 -7.13 -3.79 4.95
N THR A 197 -6.33 -2.92 4.35
CA THR A 197 -6.54 -2.49 2.96
C THR A 197 -5.52 -3.16 2.05
N ILE A 198 -5.97 -3.71 0.93
CA ILE A 198 -5.12 -4.32 -0.11
C ILE A 198 -5.52 -3.83 -1.50
N SER A 199 -4.56 -3.77 -2.42
CA SER A 199 -4.76 -3.24 -3.77
C SER A 199 -4.27 -4.18 -4.86
N SER A 200 -5.11 -4.49 -5.84
CA SER A 200 -4.84 -5.42 -6.91
C SER A 200 -3.67 -4.99 -7.81
N HIS A 201 -3.67 -3.74 -8.26
CA HIS A 201 -2.66 -3.23 -9.20
C HIS A 201 -1.24 -3.06 -8.62
N LYS A 202 -1.04 -3.38 -7.34
CA LYS A 202 0.27 -3.42 -6.69
C LYS A 202 0.88 -4.82 -6.64
N ILE A 203 0.09 -5.83 -7.05
CA ILE A 203 0.45 -7.25 -7.00
C ILE A 203 0.15 -7.96 -8.33
N HIS A 204 0.44 -7.31 -9.44
CA HIS A 204 0.23 -7.80 -10.80
C HIS A 204 -1.23 -8.07 -11.19
N GLY A 205 -2.18 -7.48 -10.46
CA GLY A 205 -3.61 -7.53 -10.77
C GLY A 205 -4.09 -6.31 -11.58
N LEU A 206 -5.36 -6.33 -11.96
CA LEU A 206 -6.02 -5.23 -12.69
C LEU A 206 -6.21 -4.02 -11.78
N LYS A 207 -6.31 -2.83 -12.42
CA LYS A 207 -6.75 -1.59 -11.75
C LYS A 207 -8.25 -1.65 -11.45
N SER A 208 -8.75 -0.68 -10.71
CA SER A 208 -10.17 -0.51 -10.38
C SER A 208 -10.77 -1.61 -9.48
N ILE A 209 -9.93 -2.42 -8.83
CA ILE A 209 -10.34 -3.34 -7.77
C ILE A 209 -9.33 -3.36 -6.62
N SER A 210 -9.87 -3.36 -5.40
CA SER A 210 -9.16 -3.43 -4.13
C SER A 210 -10.10 -4.07 -3.08
N ALA A 211 -9.62 -4.28 -1.87
CA ALA A 211 -10.48 -4.75 -0.80
C ALA A 211 -10.16 -4.11 0.54
N LEU A 212 -11.21 -3.88 1.32
CA LEU A 212 -11.16 -3.72 2.76
C LEU A 212 -11.47 -5.07 3.40
N ILE A 213 -10.55 -5.62 4.17
CA ILE A 213 -10.77 -6.80 4.98
C ILE A 213 -10.91 -6.35 6.42
N LYS A 214 -11.99 -6.73 7.06
CA LYS A 214 -12.30 -6.28 8.42
C LYS A 214 -12.77 -7.42 9.32
N LYS A 215 -12.55 -7.29 10.62
CA LYS A 215 -13.22 -8.18 11.58
C LYS A 215 -14.74 -7.95 11.53
N LYS A 216 -15.51 -9.03 11.44
CA LYS A 216 -16.98 -9.01 11.34
C LYS A 216 -17.66 -8.16 12.40
N LYS A 217 -17.12 -8.18 13.65
CA LYS A 217 -17.65 -7.39 14.78
C LYS A 217 -17.47 -5.87 14.65
N ILE A 218 -16.61 -5.38 13.75
CA ILE A 218 -16.36 -3.95 13.56
C ILE A 218 -17.47 -3.36 12.73
N LYS A 219 -18.18 -2.37 13.28
CA LYS A 219 -19.23 -1.63 12.58
C LYS A 219 -18.65 -0.44 11.86
N LEU A 220 -19.09 -0.23 10.62
CA LEU A 220 -18.75 0.92 9.78
C LEU A 220 -20.05 1.60 9.33
N VAL A 221 -19.99 2.91 9.13
CA VAL A 221 -21.01 3.66 8.37
C VAL A 221 -20.62 3.58 6.89
N PRO A 222 -21.54 3.22 5.97
CA PRO A 222 -21.26 3.20 4.55
C PRO A 222 -20.98 4.61 4.00
N LEU A 223 -20.10 4.71 3.01
CA LEU A 223 -19.84 5.96 2.29
C LEU A 223 -20.63 6.04 0.98
N LEU A 224 -20.86 4.89 0.35
CA LEU A 224 -21.64 4.78 -0.89
C LEU A 224 -22.98 4.12 -0.58
N HIS A 225 -24.04 4.89 -0.73
CA HIS A 225 -25.41 4.45 -0.47
C HIS A 225 -26.08 3.98 -1.76
N GLY A 226 -26.99 2.98 -1.67
CA GLY A 226 -27.69 2.43 -2.84
C GLY A 226 -28.35 1.08 -2.55
N GLY A 227 -28.13 0.09 -3.41
CA GLY A 227 -28.79 -1.21 -3.41
C GLY A 227 -28.36 -2.22 -2.34
N GLY A 228 -27.56 -1.84 -1.35
CA GLY A 228 -27.22 -2.68 -0.20
C GLY A 228 -26.16 -3.75 -0.44
N GLN A 229 -25.42 -3.70 -1.55
CA GLN A 229 -24.32 -4.63 -1.82
C GLN A 229 -23.24 -4.53 -0.73
N GLU A 230 -22.35 -5.51 -0.69
CA GLU A 230 -21.28 -5.58 0.31
C GLU A 230 -21.80 -5.46 1.76
N ASN A 231 -22.84 -6.21 2.08
CA ASN A 231 -23.47 -6.19 3.42
C ASN A 231 -23.91 -4.78 3.85
N ASN A 232 -24.44 -3.97 2.94
CA ASN A 232 -24.82 -2.55 3.12
C ASN A 232 -23.64 -1.62 3.44
N LEU A 233 -22.39 -2.04 3.21
CA LEU A 233 -21.21 -1.21 3.47
C LEU A 233 -20.71 -0.49 2.23
N ARG A 234 -20.97 -1.04 1.04
CA ARG A 234 -20.53 -0.42 -0.23
C ARG A 234 -21.50 -0.78 -1.34
N SER A 235 -22.41 0.11 -1.64
CA SER A 235 -23.38 -0.09 -2.69
C SER A 235 -22.77 0.16 -4.08
N SER A 236 -22.82 -0.83 -4.94
CA SER A 236 -22.56 -0.82 -6.39
C SER A 236 -22.71 -2.24 -6.90
N THR A 237 -23.09 -2.42 -8.15
CA THR A 237 -23.01 -3.74 -8.80
C THR A 237 -21.60 -4.29 -8.70
N LEU A 238 -21.48 -5.51 -8.18
CA LEU A 238 -20.19 -6.19 -8.09
C LEU A 238 -19.76 -6.68 -9.47
N ASP A 239 -18.50 -6.43 -9.79
CA ASP A 239 -17.86 -6.94 -11.02
C ASP A 239 -17.22 -8.31 -10.71
N GLY A 240 -17.94 -9.40 -11.02
CA GLY A 240 -17.46 -10.77 -10.83
C GLY A 240 -16.11 -11.02 -11.51
N PRO A 241 -15.97 -10.75 -12.82
CA PRO A 241 -14.70 -10.87 -13.54
C PRO A 241 -13.51 -10.18 -12.86
N LEU A 242 -13.67 -8.93 -12.41
CA LEU A 242 -12.61 -8.23 -11.68
C LEU A 242 -12.29 -8.90 -10.34
N ILE A 243 -13.29 -9.36 -9.61
CA ILE A 243 -13.10 -10.06 -8.32
C ILE A 243 -12.32 -11.35 -8.49
N PHE A 244 -12.66 -12.17 -9.51
CA PHE A 244 -11.96 -13.42 -9.78
C PHE A 244 -10.50 -13.20 -10.21
N SER A 245 -10.28 -12.16 -11.02
CA SER A 245 -8.93 -11.75 -11.43
C SER A 245 -8.09 -11.24 -10.25
N PHE A 246 -8.72 -10.56 -9.28
CA PHE A 246 -8.04 -10.10 -8.06
C PHE A 246 -7.68 -11.26 -7.13
N GLU A 247 -8.58 -12.23 -6.97
CA GLU A 247 -8.28 -13.47 -6.24
C GLU A 247 -7.05 -14.17 -6.83
N GLU A 248 -6.99 -14.33 -8.17
CA GLU A 248 -5.84 -14.95 -8.83
C GLU A 248 -4.54 -14.17 -8.59
N ALA A 249 -4.58 -12.83 -8.66
CA ALA A 249 -3.41 -12.01 -8.35
C ALA A 249 -2.90 -12.22 -6.92
N ILE A 250 -3.82 -12.32 -5.94
CA ILE A 250 -3.47 -12.63 -4.55
C ILE A 250 -2.86 -14.04 -4.44
N LYS A 251 -3.48 -15.01 -5.08
CA LYS A 251 -3.00 -16.41 -5.10
C LYS A 251 -1.58 -16.50 -5.66
N GLU A 252 -1.33 -15.91 -6.84
CA GLU A 252 -0.01 -15.92 -7.48
C GLU A 252 1.07 -15.32 -6.58
N ILE A 253 0.83 -14.12 -6.05
CA ILE A 253 1.83 -13.42 -5.26
C ILE A 253 2.11 -14.11 -3.92
N MET A 254 1.11 -14.78 -3.32
CA MET A 254 1.27 -15.48 -2.05
C MET A 254 1.92 -16.85 -2.20
N ILE A 255 1.59 -17.58 -3.26
CA ILE A 255 2.20 -18.91 -3.53
C ILE A 255 3.68 -18.74 -3.88
N ASN A 256 4.02 -17.75 -4.70
CA ASN A 256 5.38 -17.51 -5.18
C ASN A 256 6.19 -16.58 -4.26
N PHE A 257 5.68 -16.29 -3.06
CA PHE A 257 6.27 -15.28 -2.16
C PHE A 257 7.77 -15.48 -1.93
N ASN A 258 8.20 -16.67 -1.53
CA ASN A 258 9.59 -16.93 -1.17
C ASN A 258 10.52 -16.78 -2.38
N GLU A 259 10.14 -17.33 -3.54
CA GLU A 259 10.93 -17.24 -4.78
C GLU A 259 11.03 -15.79 -5.24
N ASN A 260 9.92 -15.07 -5.30
CA ASN A 260 9.87 -13.68 -5.69
C ASN A 260 10.69 -12.79 -4.75
N TYR A 261 10.59 -13.03 -3.43
CA TYR A 261 11.33 -12.27 -2.43
C TYR A 261 12.84 -12.42 -2.62
N LEU A 262 13.34 -13.65 -2.78
CA LEU A 262 14.77 -13.91 -2.98
C LEU A 262 15.30 -13.27 -4.28
N LYS A 263 14.55 -13.32 -5.38
CA LYS A 263 14.94 -12.67 -6.63
C LYS A 263 15.07 -11.15 -6.45
N VAL A 264 14.08 -10.53 -5.81
CA VAL A 264 14.08 -9.09 -5.59
C VAL A 264 15.14 -8.66 -4.57
N GLU A 265 15.43 -9.48 -3.57
CA GLU A 265 16.49 -9.22 -2.60
C GLU A 265 17.88 -9.23 -3.25
N LEU A 266 18.11 -10.10 -4.23
CA LEU A 266 19.37 -10.07 -5.03
C LEU A 266 19.51 -8.76 -5.81
N ILE A 267 18.44 -8.29 -6.46
CA ILE A 267 18.39 -7.01 -7.18
C ILE A 267 18.67 -5.86 -6.22
N PHE A 268 17.97 -5.83 -5.10
CA PHE A 268 18.12 -4.80 -4.07
C PHE A 268 19.58 -4.72 -3.57
N ASN A 269 20.17 -5.85 -3.18
CA ASN A 269 21.52 -5.90 -2.65
C ASN A 269 22.56 -5.46 -3.69
N TYR A 270 22.39 -5.87 -4.96
CA TYR A 270 23.24 -5.41 -6.05
C TYR A 270 23.18 -3.89 -6.20
N LEU A 271 21.98 -3.31 -6.27
CA LEU A 271 21.81 -1.87 -6.44
C LEU A 271 22.30 -1.07 -5.23
N VAL A 272 22.10 -1.54 -4.00
CA VAL A 272 22.67 -0.93 -2.80
C VAL A 272 24.20 -0.88 -2.89
N SER A 273 24.82 -2.01 -3.29
CA SER A 273 26.29 -2.07 -3.45
C SER A 273 26.82 -1.10 -4.51
N GLU A 274 26.15 -1.01 -5.68
CA GLU A 274 26.63 -0.17 -6.78
C GLU A 274 26.34 1.32 -6.55
N LEU A 275 25.14 1.67 -6.05
CA LEU A 275 24.80 3.07 -5.76
C LEU A 275 25.68 3.66 -4.65
N ASN A 276 26.06 2.87 -3.67
CA ASN A 276 26.95 3.31 -2.59
C ASN A 276 28.37 3.69 -3.07
N LYS A 277 28.77 3.27 -4.27
CA LYS A 277 30.06 3.64 -4.88
C LYS A 277 30.01 4.97 -5.65
N ILE A 278 28.83 5.52 -5.88
CA ILE A 278 28.64 6.75 -6.66
C ILE A 278 28.63 7.95 -5.71
N SER A 279 29.57 8.87 -5.92
CA SER A 279 29.64 10.12 -5.14
C SER A 279 28.37 10.96 -5.33
N GLY A 280 27.92 11.63 -4.27
CA GLY A 280 26.72 12.48 -4.29
C GLY A 280 25.39 11.70 -4.21
N ILE A 281 25.44 10.38 -3.98
CA ILE A 281 24.25 9.56 -3.68
C ILE A 281 24.21 9.26 -2.18
N LYS A 282 23.03 9.47 -1.58
CA LYS A 282 22.74 9.09 -0.20
C LYS A 282 21.57 8.09 -0.17
N LEU A 283 21.85 6.84 0.19
CA LEU A 283 20.83 5.79 0.33
C LEU A 283 20.03 5.98 1.62
N HIS A 284 18.71 5.79 1.55
CA HIS A 284 17.82 5.73 2.71
C HIS A 284 17.58 4.27 3.10
N LEU A 285 18.47 3.74 3.95
CA LEU A 285 18.44 2.35 4.40
C LEU A 285 18.02 2.28 5.87
N TYR A 286 17.16 1.33 6.19
CA TYR A 286 16.65 1.09 7.53
C TYR A 286 16.92 -0.37 7.96
N LYS A 287 17.02 -0.60 9.27
CA LYS A 287 17.30 -1.95 9.81
C LYS A 287 16.28 -3.00 9.35
N LYS A 288 15.02 -2.58 9.18
CA LYS A 288 13.95 -3.42 8.64
C LYS A 288 13.29 -2.70 7.49
N MET A 289 13.38 -3.27 6.31
CA MET A 289 12.76 -2.72 5.11
C MET A 289 12.45 -3.82 4.10
N SER A 290 11.55 -3.52 3.18
CA SER A 290 11.22 -4.41 2.08
C SER A 290 12.24 -4.24 0.95
N PRO A 291 12.78 -5.31 0.37
CA PRO A 291 13.70 -5.22 -0.76
C PRO A 291 13.01 -4.77 -2.06
N TYR A 292 11.69 -4.69 -2.08
CA TYR A 292 10.93 -4.24 -3.26
C TYR A 292 11.02 -2.72 -3.51
N ILE A 293 11.55 -1.95 -2.57
CA ILE A 293 11.64 -0.48 -2.67
C ILE A 293 13.02 -0.04 -2.18
N LEU A 294 13.74 0.69 -3.03
CA LEU A 294 14.99 1.35 -2.71
C LEU A 294 14.83 2.85 -2.96
N ASN A 295 15.15 3.65 -1.96
CA ASN A 295 15.10 5.09 -2.05
C ASN A 295 16.49 5.69 -1.81
N PHE A 296 16.82 6.72 -2.57
CA PHE A 296 18.05 7.48 -2.39
C PHE A 296 17.87 8.93 -2.80
N SER A 297 18.66 9.80 -2.20
CA SER A 297 18.76 11.20 -2.59
C SER A 297 20.05 11.47 -3.37
N ILE A 298 20.02 12.46 -4.26
CA ILE A 298 21.15 12.90 -5.07
C ILE A 298 21.39 14.39 -4.87
N GLU A 299 22.62 14.85 -5.12
CA GLU A 299 22.97 16.27 -5.06
C GLU A 299 22.36 17.08 -6.22
N LYS A 300 22.06 16.42 -7.32
CA LYS A 300 21.44 17.02 -8.50
C LYS A 300 19.91 17.04 -8.38
N LYS A 301 19.26 17.83 -9.23
CA LYS A 301 17.80 17.91 -9.28
C LYS A 301 17.20 16.55 -9.74
N ALA A 302 16.47 15.88 -8.85
CA ALA A 302 15.94 14.53 -9.13
C ALA A 302 15.03 14.48 -10.34
N SER A 303 14.18 15.49 -10.57
CA SER A 303 13.28 15.54 -11.74
C SER A 303 14.03 15.53 -13.08
N VAL A 304 15.19 16.21 -13.16
CA VAL A 304 16.04 16.23 -14.37
C VAL A 304 16.67 14.86 -14.62
N VAL A 305 17.13 14.19 -13.56
CA VAL A 305 17.73 12.84 -13.67
C VAL A 305 16.66 11.82 -14.08
N VAL A 306 15.47 11.88 -13.49
CA VAL A 306 14.36 10.98 -13.83
C VAL A 306 13.90 11.19 -15.27
N GLU A 307 13.83 12.43 -15.75
CA GLU A 307 13.51 12.73 -17.14
C GLU A 307 14.58 12.20 -18.11
N ALA A 308 15.86 12.39 -17.78
CA ALA A 308 16.96 11.89 -18.57
C ALA A 308 16.99 10.35 -18.65
N LEU A 309 16.68 9.65 -17.52
CA LEU A 309 16.50 8.19 -17.49
C LEU A 309 15.30 7.75 -18.33
N SER A 310 14.17 8.48 -18.23
CA SER A 310 12.98 8.19 -19.03
C SER A 310 13.24 8.27 -20.53
N ASN A 311 14.08 9.21 -21.00
CA ASN A 311 14.51 9.33 -22.40
C ASN A 311 15.39 8.13 -22.85
N LYS A 312 15.86 7.32 -21.89
CA LYS A 312 16.59 6.05 -22.11
C LYS A 312 15.69 4.83 -21.90
N GLU A 313 14.37 5.02 -21.85
CA GLU A 313 13.40 3.97 -21.54
C GLU A 313 13.63 3.27 -20.17
N ILE A 314 14.18 4.00 -19.20
CA ILE A 314 14.36 3.57 -17.82
C ILE A 314 13.43 4.36 -16.93
N TYR A 315 12.37 3.71 -16.43
CA TYR A 315 11.29 4.34 -15.70
C TYR A 315 11.45 4.15 -14.20
N VAL A 316 11.69 5.27 -13.51
CA VAL A 316 11.83 5.39 -12.06
C VAL A 316 10.93 6.52 -11.56
N SER A 317 10.74 6.65 -10.25
CA SER A 317 9.90 7.72 -9.71
C SER A 317 10.73 8.78 -8.98
N SER A 318 10.52 10.06 -9.29
CA SER A 318 10.82 11.15 -8.36
C SER A 318 9.53 11.51 -7.62
N ILE A 319 9.54 11.42 -6.31
CA ILE A 319 8.33 11.58 -5.49
C ILE A 319 7.80 13.01 -5.55
N SER A 320 8.67 13.98 -5.79
CA SER A 320 8.33 15.39 -6.00
C SER A 320 7.47 15.66 -7.25
N ALA A 321 7.43 14.74 -8.23
CA ALA A 321 6.70 14.94 -9.48
C ALA A 321 5.23 14.48 -9.45
N CYS A 322 4.80 13.67 -8.46
CA CYS A 322 3.47 13.07 -8.41
C CYS A 322 2.36 14.01 -7.91
N SER A 323 2.68 15.15 -7.31
CA SER A 323 1.68 16.11 -6.84
C SER A 323 1.69 17.36 -7.72
N SER A 324 0.78 17.39 -8.71
CA SER A 324 0.30 18.58 -9.44
C SER A 324 1.31 19.73 -9.60
N LYS A 325 2.04 19.80 -10.71
CA LYS A 325 2.76 20.99 -11.25
C LYS A 325 3.63 21.83 -10.28
N LYS A 326 3.67 21.52 -8.98
CA LYS A 326 4.58 22.13 -7.99
C LYS A 326 5.51 21.05 -7.46
N GLU A 327 6.81 21.30 -7.58
CA GLU A 327 7.85 20.44 -6.98
C GLU A 327 7.77 20.54 -5.45
N MET A 328 6.98 19.65 -4.84
CA MET A 328 6.91 19.56 -3.39
C MET A 328 7.91 18.49 -2.89
N PRO A 329 8.68 18.77 -1.82
CA PRO A 329 9.55 17.77 -1.23
C PRO A 329 8.76 16.52 -0.80
N SER A 330 9.39 15.35 -0.84
CA SER A 330 8.82 14.16 -0.20
C SER A 330 8.60 14.40 1.28
N TYR A 331 7.35 14.42 1.71
CA TYR A 331 7.03 14.57 3.14
C TYR A 331 7.52 13.35 3.95
N VAL A 332 7.59 12.17 3.33
CA VAL A 332 8.10 10.94 3.97
C VAL A 332 9.60 11.08 4.26
N VAL A 333 10.40 11.39 3.23
CA VAL A 333 11.84 11.55 3.41
C VAL A 333 12.13 12.72 4.36
N TYR A 334 11.39 13.83 4.26
CA TYR A 334 11.55 14.96 5.18
C TYR A 334 11.31 14.58 6.64
N ASN A 335 10.20 13.86 6.93
CA ASN A 335 9.89 13.45 8.30
C ASN A 335 10.89 12.42 8.88
N LEU A 336 11.55 11.63 8.03
CA LEU A 336 12.54 10.65 8.46
C LEU A 336 13.96 11.22 8.59
N THR A 337 14.31 12.22 7.78
CA THR A 337 15.69 12.76 7.71
C THR A 337 15.84 14.17 8.27
N HIS A 338 14.74 14.92 8.38
CA HIS A 338 14.71 16.35 8.68
C HIS A 338 15.58 17.19 7.74
N ASN A 339 15.79 16.70 6.50
CA ASN A 339 16.62 17.33 5.49
C ASN A 339 15.80 17.65 4.23
N GLU A 340 15.58 18.96 3.99
CA GLU A 340 14.77 19.41 2.86
C GLU A 340 15.41 19.14 1.50
N LEU A 341 16.75 19.21 1.39
CA LEU A 341 17.46 18.91 0.14
C LEU A 341 17.34 17.44 -0.23
N GLU A 342 17.49 16.54 0.75
CA GLU A 342 17.27 15.11 0.54
C GLU A 342 15.83 14.82 0.10
N ALA A 343 14.86 15.44 0.76
CA ALA A 343 13.44 15.27 0.44
C ALA A 343 13.05 15.82 -0.95
N LYS A 344 13.70 16.89 -1.42
CA LYS A 344 13.48 17.46 -2.75
C LYS A 344 14.10 16.63 -3.86
N ASN A 345 15.26 16.04 -3.59
CA ASN A 345 16.08 15.37 -4.60
C ASN A 345 16.10 13.84 -4.43
N THR A 346 14.98 13.28 -3.97
CA THR A 346 14.84 11.84 -3.76
C THR A 346 14.32 11.10 -5.00
N ILE A 347 14.90 9.95 -5.27
CA ILE A 347 14.50 9.01 -6.32
C ILE A 347 14.14 7.69 -5.67
N ARG A 348 13.01 7.12 -6.10
CA ARG A 348 12.58 5.78 -5.69
C ARG A 348 12.72 4.81 -6.85
N LEU A 349 13.38 3.69 -6.60
CA LEU A 349 13.31 2.49 -7.41
C LEU A 349 12.37 1.49 -6.74
N SER A 350 11.57 0.80 -7.53
CA SER A 350 10.72 -0.25 -6.99
C SER A 350 10.57 -1.40 -7.98
N PHE A 351 10.71 -2.60 -7.47
CA PHE A 351 10.97 -3.81 -8.24
C PHE A 351 9.80 -4.79 -8.20
N SER A 352 9.84 -5.73 -9.13
CA SER A 352 9.09 -6.97 -9.12
C SER A 352 10.02 -8.14 -9.43
N SER A 353 9.55 -9.37 -9.29
CA SER A 353 10.30 -10.58 -9.66
C SER A 353 10.52 -10.73 -11.17
N GLU A 354 9.91 -9.87 -12.00
CA GLU A 354 10.14 -9.80 -13.44
C GLU A 354 11.42 -9.02 -13.79
N ASN A 355 11.93 -8.20 -12.88
CA ASN A 355 13.19 -7.48 -13.07
C ASN A 355 14.41 -8.42 -12.90
N ASN A 356 15.55 -8.02 -13.44
CA ASN A 356 16.79 -8.81 -13.41
C ASN A 356 18.03 -7.95 -13.20
N ILE A 357 19.18 -8.61 -12.94
CA ILE A 357 20.46 -7.94 -12.67
C ILE A 357 21.00 -7.18 -13.88
N ASP A 358 20.73 -7.63 -15.12
CA ASP A 358 21.23 -6.94 -16.30
C ASP A 358 20.52 -5.59 -16.50
N GLU A 359 19.22 -5.51 -16.20
CA GLU A 359 18.51 -4.22 -16.12
C GLU A 359 19.14 -3.28 -15.08
N CYS A 360 19.58 -3.82 -13.95
CA CYS A 360 20.26 -3.05 -12.90
C CYS A 360 21.62 -2.50 -13.35
N LYS A 361 22.41 -3.30 -14.08
CA LYS A 361 23.68 -2.85 -14.65
C LYS A 361 23.47 -1.69 -15.62
N ILE A 362 22.53 -1.84 -16.56
CA ILE A 362 22.19 -0.79 -17.53
C ILE A 362 21.75 0.49 -16.81
N PHE A 363 20.88 0.36 -15.78
CA PHE A 363 20.44 1.51 -14.98
C PHE A 363 21.64 2.22 -14.30
N ILE A 364 22.56 1.48 -13.68
CA ILE A 364 23.73 2.05 -12.99
C ILE A 364 24.64 2.78 -13.98
N ASP A 365 24.91 2.20 -15.15
CA ASP A 365 25.78 2.80 -16.17
C ASP A 365 25.15 4.11 -16.73
N GLU A 366 23.88 4.09 -17.08
CA GLU A 366 23.19 5.29 -17.55
C GLU A 366 23.07 6.36 -16.45
N LEU A 367 22.82 5.97 -15.19
CA LEU A 367 22.77 6.92 -14.07
C LEU A 367 24.13 7.63 -13.89
N LYS A 368 25.25 6.92 -13.93
CA LYS A 368 26.59 7.52 -13.85
C LYS A 368 26.81 8.54 -14.97
N ILE A 369 26.52 8.16 -16.22
CA ILE A 369 26.65 9.03 -17.39
C ILE A 369 25.78 10.30 -17.24
N ILE A 370 24.56 10.16 -16.76
CA ILE A 370 23.63 11.27 -16.56
C ILE A 370 24.14 12.22 -15.47
N LEU A 371 24.58 11.67 -14.33
CA LEU A 371 25.10 12.47 -13.21
C LEU A 371 26.34 13.26 -13.59
N GLU A 372 27.24 12.71 -14.42
CA GLU A 372 28.42 13.41 -14.94
C GLU A 372 28.06 14.55 -15.91
N ARG A 373 27.01 14.37 -16.72
CA ARG A 373 26.59 15.37 -17.74
C ARG A 373 25.81 16.54 -17.19
N ILE A 374 25.06 16.32 -16.12
CA ILE A 374 24.28 17.40 -15.49
C ILE A 374 25.25 18.30 -14.74
N ARG A 375 25.53 19.50 -15.33
CA ARG A 375 26.31 20.54 -14.66
C ARG A 375 25.55 21.01 -13.41
N SER A 376 26.32 21.27 -12.36
CA SER A 376 25.80 21.82 -11.08
C SER A 376 25.13 23.17 -11.26
#